data_5837dfb5ca01f4f321f7bb101c74f491
#
_entry.id   5837dfb5ca01f4f321f7bb101c74f491
#
_cell.length_a   1.000
_cell.length_b   1.000
_cell.length_c   1.000
_cell.angle_alpha   90.00
_cell.angle_beta   90.00
_cell.angle_gamma   90.00
#
_symmetry.space_group_name_H-M   'P 1'
#
loop_
_entity.id
_entity.type
_entity.pdbx_description
1 polymer ?
#
loop_
_entity_poly.entity_id
_entity_poly.type
_entity_poly.pdbx_seq_one_letter_code
_entity_poly.pdbx_strand_id
1 'polypeptide(L)'
;MLFRSFQIEAAWHHAVWGLEAAKTGAFVPPALVGPVPFADLQAMMGKAEAALEAFTPDEVNGWAGKALDLQIGPRRLAFTSETLILSFSLPNFHFHAVTAYDILRMRGVPLGKRDFEGRLRTRTA
;
A
#
# COMPACT_ATOMS: atom_id res chain seq x y z
N MET A 1 16.79 4.31 -12.51
CA MET A 1 16.05 5.38 -11.83
C MET A 1 14.54 5.12 -11.74
N LEU A 2 13.93 4.55 -12.75
CA LEU A 2 12.50 4.16 -12.77
C LEU A 2 12.08 3.22 -11.63
N PHE A 3 12.91 2.29 -11.21
CA PHE A 3 12.55 1.26 -10.23
C PHE A 3 12.26 1.77 -8.81
N ARG A 4 12.82 2.92 -8.39
CA ARG A 4 12.64 3.42 -7.02
C ARG A 4 11.29 4.11 -6.84
N SER A 5 10.96 5.05 -7.71
CA SER A 5 9.67 5.75 -7.68
C SER A 5 8.53 4.75 -7.82
N PHE A 6 8.65 3.79 -8.75
CA PHE A 6 7.68 2.73 -8.96
C PHE A 6 7.37 1.94 -7.68
N GLN A 7 8.39 1.55 -6.90
CA GLN A 7 8.16 0.76 -5.69
C GLN A 7 7.36 1.54 -4.63
N ILE A 8 7.64 2.83 -4.50
CA ILE A 8 6.93 3.69 -3.57
C ILE A 8 5.49 3.95 -4.04
N GLU A 9 5.31 4.24 -5.33
CA GLU A 9 3.97 4.39 -5.92
C GLU A 9 3.15 3.12 -5.80
N ALA A 10 3.73 1.96 -6.09
CA ALA A 10 3.05 0.68 -5.98
C ALA A 10 2.67 0.35 -4.52
N ALA A 11 3.56 0.65 -3.56
CA ALA A 11 3.23 0.51 -2.14
C ALA A 11 2.06 1.42 -1.76
N TRP A 12 2.05 2.67 -2.21
CA TRP A 12 0.93 3.60 -2.03
C TRP A 12 -0.37 3.07 -2.65
N HIS A 13 -0.31 2.57 -3.89
CA HIS A 13 -1.47 1.99 -4.57
C HIS A 13 -2.08 0.84 -3.77
N HIS A 14 -1.26 -0.09 -3.31
CA HIS A 14 -1.77 -1.24 -2.55
C HIS A 14 -2.22 -0.88 -1.14
N ALA A 15 -1.63 0.13 -0.50
CA ALA A 15 -2.06 0.59 0.81
C ALA A 15 -3.41 1.32 0.73
N VAL A 16 -3.52 2.37 -0.08
CA VAL A 16 -4.69 3.25 -0.12
C VAL A 16 -5.77 2.67 -1.04
N TRP A 17 -5.42 2.41 -2.32
CA TRP A 17 -6.41 1.92 -3.30
C TRP A 17 -6.80 0.47 -3.08
N GLY A 18 -5.97 -0.32 -2.38
CA GLY A 18 -6.36 -1.64 -1.89
C GLY A 18 -7.53 -1.58 -0.90
N LEU A 19 -7.50 -0.64 0.05
CA LEU A 19 -8.61 -0.40 0.97
C LEU A 19 -9.81 0.27 0.28
N GLU A 20 -9.57 1.23 -0.60
CA GLU A 20 -10.65 1.81 -1.41
C GLU A 20 -11.35 0.75 -2.27
N ALA A 21 -10.63 -0.23 -2.80
CA ALA A 21 -11.22 -1.36 -3.52
C ALA A 21 -12.11 -2.21 -2.62
N ALA A 22 -11.68 -2.48 -1.39
CA ALA A 22 -12.50 -3.19 -0.41
C ALA A 22 -13.80 -2.41 -0.06
N LYS A 23 -13.72 -1.09 -0.03
CA LYS A 23 -14.85 -0.18 0.22
C LYS A 23 -15.79 -0.09 -0.98
N THR A 24 -15.26 0.16 -2.17
CA THR A 24 -16.02 0.51 -3.37
C THR A 24 -16.35 -0.67 -4.27
N GLY A 25 -15.59 -1.76 -4.19
CA GLY A 25 -15.67 -2.91 -5.09
C GLY A 25 -14.83 -2.78 -6.35
N ALA A 26 -13.99 -1.73 -6.48
CA ALA A 26 -13.15 -1.51 -7.66
C ALA A 26 -11.74 -1.05 -7.27
N PHE A 27 -10.70 -1.69 -7.84
CA PHE A 27 -9.31 -1.29 -7.69
C PHE A 27 -8.92 -0.35 -8.84
N VAL A 28 -8.98 0.95 -8.59
CA VAL A 28 -8.73 1.99 -9.60
C VAL A 28 -7.68 2.98 -9.07
N PRO A 29 -6.42 2.58 -8.93
CA PRO A 29 -5.36 3.50 -8.54
C PRO A 29 -5.11 4.53 -9.66
N PRO A 30 -4.55 5.71 -9.32
CA PRO A 30 -4.14 6.67 -10.33
C PRO A 30 -3.02 6.10 -11.20
N ALA A 31 -2.83 6.67 -12.38
CA ALA A 31 -1.72 6.32 -13.24
C ALA A 31 -0.38 6.59 -12.55
N LEU A 32 0.62 5.77 -12.85
CA LEU A 32 1.97 5.97 -12.35
C LEU A 32 2.55 7.28 -12.90
N VAL A 33 3.14 8.08 -12.02
CA VAL A 33 3.74 9.37 -12.41
C VAL A 33 5.17 9.23 -12.93
N GLY A 34 5.81 8.07 -12.71
CA GLY A 34 7.18 7.80 -13.17
C GLY A 34 8.25 8.42 -12.26
N PRO A 35 9.43 8.76 -12.79
CA PRO A 35 10.49 9.36 -12.00
C PRO A 35 10.13 10.77 -11.55
N VAL A 36 10.08 10.98 -10.23
CA VAL A 36 9.79 12.26 -9.60
C VAL A 36 10.85 12.60 -8.56
N PRO A 37 11.01 13.89 -8.18
CA PRO A 37 11.88 14.29 -7.08
C PRO A 37 11.56 13.59 -5.78
N PHE A 38 12.56 13.44 -4.91
CA PHE A 38 12.39 12.77 -3.62
C PHE A 38 11.33 13.46 -2.72
N ALA A 39 11.26 14.78 -2.78
CA ALA A 39 10.24 15.54 -2.04
C ALA A 39 8.81 15.16 -2.44
N ASP A 40 8.57 14.85 -3.71
CA ASP A 40 7.26 14.42 -4.20
C ASP A 40 6.91 13.01 -3.69
N LEU A 41 7.90 12.12 -3.60
CA LEU A 41 7.71 10.80 -3.00
C LEU A 41 7.40 10.90 -1.50
N GLN A 42 8.07 11.81 -0.78
CA GLN A 42 7.75 12.07 0.63
C GLN A 42 6.33 12.63 0.79
N ALA A 43 5.95 13.57 -0.05
CA ALA A 43 4.59 14.13 -0.05
C ALA A 43 3.53 13.06 -0.37
N MET A 44 3.83 12.13 -1.28
CA MET A 44 2.98 10.99 -1.61
C MET A 44 2.77 10.08 -0.39
N MET A 45 3.83 9.78 0.36
CA MET A 45 3.74 8.97 1.57
C MET A 45 2.93 9.67 2.68
N GLY A 46 3.12 10.98 2.86
CA GLY A 46 2.30 11.75 3.80
C GLY A 46 0.80 11.76 3.45
N LYS A 47 0.47 11.85 2.17
CA LYS A 47 -0.92 11.72 1.68
C LYS A 47 -1.47 10.31 1.91
N ALA A 48 -0.64 9.27 1.70
CA ALA A 48 -1.04 7.89 1.97
C ALA A 48 -1.35 7.69 3.46
N GLU A 49 -0.49 8.15 4.36
CA GLU A 49 -0.69 8.08 5.80
C GLU A 49 -1.99 8.77 6.22
N ALA A 50 -2.21 10.01 5.78
CA ALA A 50 -3.43 10.74 6.07
C ALA A 50 -4.69 10.04 5.54
N ALA A 51 -4.63 9.46 4.35
CA ALA A 51 -5.75 8.70 3.78
C ALA A 51 -6.07 7.44 4.59
N LEU A 52 -5.04 6.74 5.08
CA LEU A 52 -5.22 5.55 5.92
C LEU A 52 -5.78 5.90 7.30
N GLU A 53 -5.32 6.99 7.90
CA GLU A 53 -5.81 7.47 9.20
C GLU A 53 -7.27 7.95 9.16
N ALA A 54 -7.78 8.30 7.98
CA ALA A 54 -9.16 8.71 7.80
C ALA A 54 -10.17 7.56 7.90
N PHE A 55 -9.74 6.30 7.70
CA PHE A 55 -10.62 5.15 7.86
C PHE A 55 -10.92 4.90 9.34
N THR A 56 -12.20 4.73 9.65
CA THR A 56 -12.63 4.37 11.02
C THR A 56 -12.79 2.86 11.17
N PRO A 57 -12.64 2.32 12.40
CA PRO A 57 -12.88 0.90 12.65
C PRO A 57 -14.28 0.44 12.23
N ASP A 58 -15.31 1.24 12.49
CA ASP A 58 -16.69 0.92 12.14
C ASP A 58 -16.88 0.86 10.62
N GLU A 59 -16.29 1.80 9.88
CA GLU A 59 -16.31 1.79 8.42
C GLU A 59 -15.65 0.52 7.88
N VAL A 60 -14.45 0.19 8.35
CA VAL A 60 -13.69 -1.00 7.90
C VAL A 60 -14.44 -2.29 8.25
N ASN A 61 -15.00 -2.40 9.46
CA ASN A 61 -15.79 -3.55 9.87
C ASN A 61 -17.07 -3.69 9.03
N GLY A 62 -17.62 -2.59 8.54
CA GLY A 62 -18.79 -2.58 7.66
C GLY A 62 -18.55 -3.18 6.28
N TRP A 63 -17.30 -3.41 5.87
CA TRP A 63 -16.96 -4.06 4.59
C TRP A 63 -16.93 -5.59 4.68
N ALA A 64 -17.01 -6.17 5.87
CA ALA A 64 -16.86 -7.61 6.09
C ALA A 64 -17.78 -8.43 5.17
N GLY A 65 -17.18 -9.40 4.48
CA GLY A 65 -17.88 -10.32 3.56
C GLY A 65 -18.34 -9.71 2.23
N LYS A 66 -18.07 -8.42 1.97
CA LYS A 66 -18.47 -7.76 0.72
C LYS A 66 -17.77 -8.42 -0.47
N ALA A 67 -18.55 -8.92 -1.42
CA ALA A 67 -18.02 -9.50 -2.65
C ALA A 67 -17.54 -8.39 -3.61
N LEU A 68 -16.40 -8.62 -4.24
CA LEU A 68 -15.86 -7.74 -5.28
C LEU A 68 -15.07 -8.52 -6.31
N ASP A 69 -15.01 -7.99 -7.52
CA ASP A 69 -14.25 -8.55 -8.63
C ASP A 69 -13.15 -7.59 -9.05
N LEU A 70 -11.94 -8.12 -9.18
CA LEU A 70 -10.78 -7.38 -9.64
C LEU A 70 -10.43 -7.81 -11.06
N GLN A 71 -10.35 -6.86 -11.98
CA GLN A 71 -9.89 -7.09 -13.34
C GLN A 71 -8.38 -6.75 -13.44
N ILE A 72 -7.56 -7.75 -13.73
CA ILE A 72 -6.12 -7.57 -13.98
C ILE A 72 -5.80 -8.08 -15.38
N GLY A 73 -5.63 -7.17 -16.32
CA GLY A 73 -5.49 -7.53 -17.73
C GLY A 73 -6.68 -8.40 -18.19
N PRO A 74 -6.46 -9.58 -18.79
CA PRO A 74 -7.55 -10.46 -19.22
C PRO A 74 -8.17 -11.30 -18.07
N ARG A 75 -7.60 -11.24 -16.85
CA ARG A 75 -8.00 -12.09 -15.71
C ARG A 75 -8.99 -11.35 -14.82
N ARG A 76 -10.14 -12.01 -14.59
CA ARG A 76 -11.10 -11.59 -13.56
C ARG A 76 -10.90 -12.45 -12.32
N LEU A 77 -10.70 -11.82 -11.18
CA LEU A 77 -10.47 -12.47 -9.90
C LEU A 77 -11.58 -12.06 -8.93
N ALA A 78 -12.28 -13.05 -8.39
CA ALA A 78 -13.33 -12.84 -7.41
C ALA A 78 -12.76 -12.88 -5.99
N PHE A 79 -13.08 -11.87 -5.19
CA PHE A 79 -12.65 -11.73 -3.79
C PHE A 79 -13.82 -11.40 -2.87
N THR A 80 -13.62 -11.58 -1.58
CA THR A 80 -14.28 -10.78 -0.56
C THR A 80 -13.37 -9.63 -0.13
N SER A 81 -13.87 -8.66 0.62
CA SER A 81 -13.04 -7.56 1.13
C SER A 81 -11.83 -8.08 1.90
N GLU A 82 -12.03 -9.10 2.76
CA GLU A 82 -10.95 -9.70 3.55
C GLU A 82 -9.92 -10.41 2.67
N THR A 83 -10.37 -11.22 1.73
CA THR A 83 -9.45 -11.97 0.87
C THR A 83 -8.71 -11.05 -0.11
N LEU A 84 -9.31 -9.95 -0.56
CA LEU A 84 -8.60 -8.92 -1.32
C LEU A 84 -7.48 -8.31 -0.48
N ILE A 85 -7.79 -7.86 0.73
CA ILE A 85 -6.80 -7.21 1.60
C ILE A 85 -5.67 -8.18 1.96
N LEU A 86 -6.01 -9.39 2.43
CA LEU A 86 -5.03 -10.33 2.98
C LEU A 86 -4.22 -11.07 1.91
N SER A 87 -4.80 -11.37 0.76
CA SER A 87 -4.13 -12.17 -0.28
C SER A 87 -3.64 -11.37 -1.49
N PHE A 88 -4.10 -10.14 -1.67
CA PHE A 88 -3.70 -9.28 -2.79
C PHE A 88 -3.03 -7.99 -2.33
N SER A 89 -3.74 -7.09 -1.63
CA SER A 89 -3.20 -5.76 -1.32
C SER A 89 -2.04 -5.81 -0.35
N LEU A 90 -2.18 -6.50 0.77
CA LEU A 90 -1.15 -6.55 1.81
C LEU A 90 0.13 -7.25 1.36
N PRO A 91 0.10 -8.42 0.69
CA PRO A 91 1.31 -9.03 0.14
C PRO A 91 2.02 -8.16 -0.91
N ASN A 92 1.28 -7.51 -1.80
CA ASN A 92 1.85 -6.58 -2.78
C ASN A 92 2.46 -5.33 -2.11
N PHE A 93 1.77 -4.76 -1.12
CA PHE A 93 2.30 -3.66 -0.32
C PHE A 93 3.65 -4.03 0.30
N HIS A 94 3.72 -5.16 0.99
CA HIS A 94 4.97 -5.62 1.63
C HIS A 94 6.06 -5.88 0.61
N PHE A 95 5.75 -6.51 -0.52
CA PHE A 95 6.72 -6.74 -1.59
C PHE A 95 7.36 -5.43 -2.06
N HIS A 96 6.55 -4.43 -2.36
CA HIS A 96 7.05 -3.14 -2.86
C HIS A 96 7.77 -2.34 -1.77
N ALA A 97 7.28 -2.34 -0.53
CA ALA A 97 7.92 -1.67 0.59
C ALA A 97 9.30 -2.28 0.91
N VAL A 98 9.41 -3.61 0.97
CA VAL A 98 10.68 -4.31 1.19
C VAL A 98 11.64 -4.08 0.02
N THR A 99 11.14 -4.12 -1.21
CA THR A 99 11.98 -3.87 -2.40
C THR A 99 12.52 -2.43 -2.39
N ALA A 100 11.72 -1.44 -2.02
CA ALA A 100 12.19 -0.06 -1.87
C ALA A 100 13.27 0.05 -0.78
N TYR A 101 13.05 -0.58 0.37
CA TYR A 101 14.01 -0.64 1.47
C TYR A 101 15.33 -1.26 1.03
N ASP A 102 15.30 -2.39 0.33
CA ASP A 102 16.50 -3.08 -0.15
C ASP A 102 17.27 -2.25 -1.18
N ILE A 103 16.58 -1.59 -2.11
CA ILE A 103 17.20 -0.68 -3.08
C ILE A 103 17.93 0.46 -2.37
N LEU A 104 17.34 1.05 -1.35
CA LEU A 104 17.96 2.13 -0.57
C LEU A 104 19.22 1.63 0.16
N ARG A 105 19.15 0.46 0.80
CA ARG A 105 20.32 -0.16 1.46
C ARG A 105 21.44 -0.46 0.48
N MET A 106 21.14 -1.04 -0.67
CA MET A 106 22.12 -1.32 -1.71
C MET A 106 22.81 -0.05 -2.24
N ARG A 107 22.18 1.10 -2.08
CA ARG A 107 22.72 2.42 -2.44
C ARG A 107 23.45 3.11 -1.30
N GLY A 108 23.68 2.43 -0.19
CA GLY A 108 24.45 2.94 0.95
C GLY A 108 23.66 3.81 1.92
N VAL A 109 22.33 3.86 1.82
CA VAL A 109 21.52 4.55 2.82
C VAL A 109 21.59 3.75 4.14
N PRO A 110 21.95 4.38 5.27
CA PRO A 110 22.15 3.70 6.54
C PRO A 110 20.81 3.33 7.20
N LEU A 111 20.10 2.38 6.62
CA LEU A 111 18.84 1.85 7.11
C LEU A 111 19.03 0.48 7.76
N GLY A 112 18.31 0.22 8.84
CA GLY A 112 18.26 -1.07 9.52
C GLY A 112 16.84 -1.58 9.72
N LYS A 113 16.70 -2.73 10.33
CA LYS A 113 15.40 -3.36 10.60
C LYS A 113 14.46 -2.43 11.39
N ARG A 114 15.00 -1.67 12.35
CA ARG A 114 14.21 -0.72 13.17
C ARG A 114 13.56 0.39 12.33
N ASP A 115 14.25 0.85 11.29
CA ASP A 115 13.69 1.86 10.37
C ASP A 115 12.53 1.27 9.58
N PHE A 116 12.60 0.00 9.20
CA PHE A 116 11.52 -0.70 8.51
C PHE A 116 10.33 -1.01 9.42
N GLU A 117 10.59 -1.44 10.67
CA GLU A 117 9.53 -1.71 11.67
C GLU A 117 8.77 -0.45 12.07
N GLY A 118 9.45 0.69 12.07
CA GLY A 118 8.88 1.95 12.51
C GLY A 118 8.47 1.94 13.99
N ARG A 119 7.36 2.60 14.30
CA ARG A 119 6.89 2.75 15.68
C ARG A 119 6.07 1.52 16.11
N LEU A 120 6.57 0.80 17.11
CA LEU A 120 5.84 -0.30 17.71
C LEU A 120 4.63 0.20 18.53
N ARG A 121 3.49 -0.47 18.36
CA ARG A 121 2.27 -0.23 19.14
C ARG A 121 2.21 -1.23 20.29
N THR A 122 2.90 -0.93 21.37
CA THR A 122 2.89 -1.75 22.58
C THR A 122 1.72 -1.38 23.47
N ARG A 123 1.18 -2.35 24.23
CA ARG A 123 0.23 -2.02 25.29
C ARG A 123 0.93 -1.29 26.41
N THR A 124 0.24 -0.39 27.06
CA THR A 124 0.68 0.17 28.34
C THR A 124 0.61 -0.92 29.42
N ALA A 125 1.66 -0.97 30.28
CA ALA A 125 1.72 -1.89 31.41
C ALA A 125 0.65 -1.54 32.46
#